data_ab1db356b517effb61efb7c1cd38b332
#
_entry.id   ab1db356b517effb61efb7c1cd38b332
#
_cell.length_a   1.000
_cell.length_b   1.000
_cell.length_c   1.000
_cell.angle_alpha   90.00
_cell.angle_beta   90.00
_cell.angle_gamma   90.00
#
_symmetry.space_group_name_H-M   'P 1'
#
loop_
_entity.id
_entity.type
_entity.pdbx_description
1 polymer ?
#
loop_
_entity_poly.entity_id
_entity_poly.type
_entity_poly.pdbx_seq_one_letter_code
_entity_poly.pdbx_strand_id
1 'polypeptide(L)'
;MTVAAVILAAGASTRFGSPKQQARIGGRTLVERAVDTAREAGLDPIVVVLPPGIDAPSPAERAVNDDPAAGLSRSLRLGLAALGSDVDYAVILLADQPTLSVDTLHSILTEPDGRRPIVAASADRRLGPPVLVRRDAFGLADEVSGDLGLRTILDERPELVATVEIDAHAPDVDTHEDLERLGERCPGCRELYLPTEATATHQYIGSSPACWEMFSELLAREFADPAYGVVHRHTVDVYAVQHPGDDGRRQRQSVAVHLIGLCHWLEHGLSAAELNRMTQELASLNADWPWLTPPERYDMTVADVLHAGSGEAHVRLTREWAESVWGAWSRHQSTVRAWAKREVQRRIP
;
A
#
# COMPACT_ATOMS: atom_id res chain seq x y z
N MET A 1 -25.85 16.50 -2.01
CA MET A 1 -25.19 16.44 -0.71
C MET A 1 -23.73 16.13 -0.95
N THR A 2 -22.85 17.09 -0.70
CA THR A 2 -21.40 16.93 -0.90
C THR A 2 -20.78 16.53 0.43
N VAL A 3 -20.10 15.39 0.46
CA VAL A 3 -19.43 14.87 1.65
C VAL A 3 -17.93 14.78 1.40
N ALA A 4 -17.17 15.60 2.14
CA ALA A 4 -15.71 15.61 2.06
C ALA A 4 -15.08 14.63 3.05
N ALA A 5 -13.82 14.24 2.81
CA ALA A 5 -12.97 13.63 3.81
C ALA A 5 -11.94 14.64 4.35
N VAL A 6 -11.71 14.64 5.65
CA VAL A 6 -10.60 15.34 6.31
C VAL A 6 -9.76 14.29 7.02
N ILE A 7 -8.58 14.01 6.47
CA ILE A 7 -7.65 13.00 6.99
C ILE A 7 -6.58 13.68 7.82
N LEU A 8 -6.52 13.36 9.11
CA LEU A 8 -5.54 13.93 10.03
C LEU A 8 -4.28 13.07 10.04
N ALA A 9 -3.18 13.63 9.50
CA ALA A 9 -1.91 12.93 9.29
C ALA A 9 -0.68 13.75 9.73
N ALA A 10 -0.88 14.83 10.53
CA ALA A 10 0.20 15.72 10.95
C ALA A 10 0.75 15.44 12.37
N GLY A 11 0.48 14.26 12.94
CA GLY A 11 1.00 13.88 14.25
C GLY A 11 2.53 13.83 14.28
N ALA A 12 3.15 14.19 15.43
CA ALA A 12 4.59 14.30 15.60
C ALA A 12 5.36 12.96 15.51
N SER A 13 4.68 11.82 15.50
CA SER A 13 5.25 10.47 15.36
C SER A 13 6.41 10.16 16.30
N THR A 14 6.44 10.75 17.52
CA THR A 14 7.58 10.66 18.44
C THR A 14 7.88 9.23 18.90
N ARG A 15 6.84 8.41 19.08
CA ARG A 15 6.97 6.98 19.44
C ARG A 15 7.38 6.11 18.27
N PHE A 16 7.06 6.51 17.04
CA PHE A 16 7.40 5.79 15.82
C PHE A 16 8.85 6.04 15.37
N GLY A 17 9.43 7.19 15.74
CA GLY A 17 10.82 7.55 15.42
C GLY A 17 11.06 8.06 13.98
N SER A 18 10.05 8.01 13.13
CA SER A 18 10.01 8.55 11.76
C SER A 18 8.57 8.99 11.43
N PRO A 19 8.33 9.75 10.34
CA PRO A 19 6.99 10.14 9.96
C PRO A 19 6.08 8.92 9.73
N LYS A 20 5.23 8.57 10.73
CA LYS A 20 4.41 7.34 10.69
C LYS A 20 3.44 7.30 9.50
N GLN A 21 2.96 8.45 9.04
CA GLN A 21 2.09 8.54 7.87
C GLN A 21 2.74 8.05 6.58
N GLN A 22 4.08 7.96 6.54
CA GLN A 22 4.86 7.38 5.44
C GLN A 22 5.22 5.90 5.65
N ALA A 23 4.89 5.32 6.82
CA ALA A 23 5.08 3.88 7.03
C ALA A 23 4.22 3.09 6.03
N ARG A 24 4.75 1.96 5.55
CA ARG A 24 4.14 1.21 4.45
C ARG A 24 3.57 -0.12 4.93
N ILE A 25 2.43 -0.49 4.34
CA ILE A 25 1.82 -1.79 4.47
C ILE A 25 1.12 -2.15 3.14
N GLY A 26 1.47 -3.28 2.55
CA GLY A 26 0.96 -3.69 1.24
C GLY A 26 1.31 -2.72 0.12
N GLY A 27 2.53 -2.15 0.14
CA GLY A 27 3.00 -1.22 -0.88
C GLY A 27 2.44 0.21 -0.80
N ARG A 28 1.52 0.47 0.15
CA ARG A 28 0.92 1.80 0.37
C ARG A 28 1.37 2.39 1.70
N THR A 29 1.63 3.69 1.72
CA THR A 29 1.81 4.42 2.99
C THR A 29 0.50 4.49 3.75
N LEU A 30 0.56 4.72 5.07
CA LEU A 30 -0.65 4.86 5.88
C LEU A 30 -1.56 5.98 5.36
N VAL A 31 -0.98 7.10 4.93
CA VAL A 31 -1.75 8.22 4.38
C VAL A 31 -2.37 7.88 3.01
N GLU A 32 -1.66 7.17 2.13
CA GLU A 32 -2.22 6.70 0.85
C GLU A 32 -3.41 5.76 1.08
N ARG A 33 -3.30 4.84 2.04
CA ARG A 33 -4.40 3.94 2.39
C ARG A 33 -5.64 4.68 2.86
N ALA A 34 -5.47 5.68 3.75
CA ALA A 34 -6.59 6.49 4.22
C ALA A 34 -7.27 7.27 3.09
N VAL A 35 -6.48 7.80 2.12
CA VAL A 35 -7.00 8.46 0.92
C VAL A 35 -7.72 7.48 0.00
N ASP A 36 -7.16 6.29 -0.22
CA ASP A 36 -7.81 5.25 -1.05
C ASP A 36 -9.14 4.81 -0.43
N THR A 37 -9.18 4.55 0.88
CA THR A 37 -10.43 4.20 1.60
C THR A 37 -11.48 5.30 1.51
N ALA A 38 -11.09 6.57 1.68
CA ALA A 38 -12.00 7.71 1.54
C ALA A 38 -12.56 7.83 0.12
N ARG A 39 -11.71 7.66 -0.91
CA ARG A 39 -12.10 7.70 -2.32
C ARG A 39 -13.03 6.54 -2.68
N GLU A 40 -12.76 5.34 -2.23
CA GLU A 40 -13.58 4.15 -2.46
C GLU A 40 -14.95 4.26 -1.79
N ALA A 41 -15.04 4.96 -0.65
CA ALA A 41 -16.30 5.31 -0.01
C ALA A 41 -17.06 6.45 -0.72
N GLY A 42 -16.51 7.02 -1.79
CA GLY A 42 -17.15 8.09 -2.58
C GLY A 42 -17.06 9.48 -1.94
N LEU A 43 -16.10 9.70 -1.03
CA LEU A 43 -15.88 11.00 -0.39
C LEU A 43 -15.10 11.93 -1.34
N ASP A 44 -15.63 13.13 -1.59
CA ASP A 44 -15.03 14.15 -2.45
C ASP A 44 -15.54 15.56 -2.04
N PRO A 45 -14.68 16.57 -1.83
CA PRO A 45 -13.20 16.51 -1.90
C PRO A 45 -12.54 15.77 -0.73
N ILE A 46 -11.27 15.38 -0.93
CA ILE A 46 -10.44 14.78 0.11
C ILE A 46 -9.35 15.76 0.49
N VAL A 47 -9.29 16.16 1.76
CA VAL A 47 -8.24 17.03 2.32
C VAL A 47 -7.39 16.21 3.30
N VAL A 48 -6.07 16.23 3.10
CA VAL A 48 -5.11 15.61 4.03
C VAL A 48 -4.32 16.68 4.76
N VAL A 49 -4.37 16.64 6.08
CA VAL A 49 -3.58 17.55 6.92
C VAL A 49 -2.24 16.91 7.24
N LEU A 50 -1.17 17.53 6.75
CA LEU A 50 0.21 17.00 6.79
C LEU A 50 1.18 18.01 7.40
N PRO A 51 2.31 17.55 7.98
CA PRO A 51 3.39 18.44 8.35
C PRO A 51 4.09 19.01 7.11
N PRO A 52 4.92 20.07 7.24
CA PRO A 52 5.77 20.56 6.15
C PRO A 52 6.66 19.48 5.56
N GLY A 53 6.88 19.52 4.24
CA GLY A 53 7.80 18.62 3.52
C GLY A 53 7.23 17.26 3.13
N ILE A 54 5.96 16.97 3.45
CA ILE A 54 5.26 15.78 2.97
C ILE A 54 4.14 16.22 2.04
N ASP A 55 4.08 15.62 0.85
CA ASP A 55 3.03 15.90 -0.13
C ASP A 55 1.82 15.00 0.08
N ALA A 56 0.64 15.52 -0.25
CA ALA A 56 -0.57 14.71 -0.23
C ALA A 56 -0.59 13.74 -1.42
N PRO A 57 -1.00 12.48 -1.20
CA PRO A 57 -1.21 11.56 -2.31
C PRO A 57 -2.41 12.01 -3.16
N SER A 58 -2.26 11.90 -4.49
CA SER A 58 -3.37 12.18 -5.43
C SER A 58 -4.55 11.22 -5.19
N PRO A 59 -5.80 11.68 -5.25
CA PRO A 59 -6.25 13.02 -5.68
C PRO A 59 -6.41 14.05 -4.54
N ALA A 60 -5.93 13.76 -3.33
CA ALA A 60 -6.19 14.60 -2.16
C ALA A 60 -5.49 15.96 -2.22
N GLU A 61 -6.15 16.97 -1.65
CA GLU A 61 -5.59 18.29 -1.42
C GLU A 61 -4.82 18.33 -0.08
N ARG A 62 -3.73 19.10 -0.04
CA ARG A 62 -2.90 19.23 1.15
C ARG A 62 -3.27 20.47 1.98
N ALA A 63 -3.59 20.26 3.25
CA ALA A 63 -3.55 21.32 4.28
C ALA A 63 -2.27 21.14 5.13
N VAL A 64 -1.54 22.23 5.38
CA VAL A 64 -0.26 22.14 6.11
C VAL A 64 -0.46 22.52 7.57
N ASN A 65 -0.09 21.61 8.49
CA ASN A 65 0.07 21.91 9.90
C ASN A 65 1.56 22.10 10.20
N ASP A 66 1.98 23.33 10.37
CA ASP A 66 3.35 23.74 10.66
C ASP A 66 3.72 23.66 12.15
N ASP A 67 2.75 23.39 13.02
CA ASP A 67 2.93 23.18 14.46
C ASP A 67 2.21 21.89 14.93
N PRO A 68 2.76 20.72 14.66
CA PRO A 68 2.19 19.45 15.13
C PRO A 68 2.08 19.35 16.66
N ALA A 69 2.90 20.10 17.40
CA ALA A 69 2.89 20.09 18.86
C ALA A 69 1.66 20.78 19.47
N ALA A 70 0.95 21.59 18.68
CA ALA A 70 -0.33 22.20 19.11
C ALA A 70 -1.48 21.15 19.21
N GLY A 71 -1.21 19.89 18.85
CA GLY A 71 -2.13 18.77 19.00
C GLY A 71 -3.12 18.57 17.85
N LEU A 72 -3.96 17.55 18.00
CA LEU A 72 -4.91 17.10 16.99
C LEU A 72 -5.96 18.16 16.62
N SER A 73 -6.34 19.01 17.60
CA SER A 73 -7.32 20.08 17.41
C SER A 73 -6.89 21.12 16.35
N ARG A 74 -5.59 21.42 16.24
CA ARG A 74 -5.07 22.30 15.20
C ARG A 74 -5.22 21.67 13.81
N SER A 75 -4.87 20.39 13.69
CA SER A 75 -5.04 19.67 12.42
C SER A 75 -6.52 19.63 11.99
N LEU A 76 -7.43 19.39 12.94
CA LEU A 76 -8.87 19.40 12.68
C LEU A 76 -9.34 20.75 12.12
N ARG A 77 -8.97 21.87 12.76
CA ARG A 77 -9.32 23.22 12.28
C ARG A 77 -8.78 23.51 10.89
N LEU A 78 -7.52 23.17 10.63
CA LEU A 78 -6.88 23.38 9.34
C LEU A 78 -7.56 22.56 8.23
N GLY A 79 -7.90 21.31 8.50
CA GLY A 79 -8.59 20.45 7.55
C GLY A 79 -9.99 20.94 7.22
N LEU A 80 -10.79 21.31 8.24
CA LEU A 80 -12.14 21.86 8.02
C LEU A 80 -12.12 23.22 7.34
N ALA A 81 -11.14 24.10 7.66
CA ALA A 81 -10.98 25.40 7.02
C ALA A 81 -10.56 25.32 5.54
N ALA A 82 -9.94 24.21 5.11
CA ALA A 82 -9.56 23.99 3.72
C ALA A 82 -10.75 23.59 2.82
N LEU A 83 -11.89 23.20 3.42
CA LEU A 83 -13.07 22.78 2.68
C LEU A 83 -13.82 23.96 2.06
N GLY A 84 -14.24 23.82 0.81
CA GLY A 84 -15.07 24.78 0.09
C GLY A 84 -16.45 25.00 0.74
N SER A 85 -17.12 26.10 0.37
CA SER A 85 -18.45 26.46 0.93
C SER A 85 -19.58 25.54 0.47
N ASP A 86 -19.37 24.74 -0.54
CA ASP A 86 -20.29 23.79 -1.17
C ASP A 86 -20.30 22.41 -0.50
N VAL A 87 -19.43 22.17 0.48
CA VAL A 87 -19.39 20.94 1.26
C VAL A 87 -20.45 20.96 2.34
N ASP A 88 -21.35 19.98 2.38
CA ASP A 88 -22.42 19.84 3.37
C ASP A 88 -21.94 19.14 4.66
N TYR A 89 -21.07 18.13 4.50
CA TYR A 89 -20.54 17.31 5.59
C TYR A 89 -19.06 17.02 5.39
N ALA A 90 -18.35 16.78 6.49
CA ALA A 90 -16.98 16.27 6.48
C ALA A 90 -16.85 15.00 7.32
N VAL A 91 -16.26 13.95 6.78
CA VAL A 91 -15.84 12.77 7.55
C VAL A 91 -14.42 12.98 8.04
N ILE A 92 -14.24 12.96 9.35
CA ILE A 92 -12.93 13.08 9.99
C ILE A 92 -12.32 11.68 10.15
N LEU A 93 -11.15 11.48 9.56
CA LEU A 93 -10.40 10.24 9.54
C LEU A 93 -9.01 10.43 10.15
N LEU A 94 -8.45 9.34 10.67
CA LEU A 94 -7.05 9.29 11.11
C LEU A 94 -6.23 8.46 10.14
N ALA A 95 -5.08 8.98 9.72
CA ALA A 95 -4.20 8.27 8.78
C ALA A 95 -3.50 7.04 9.40
N ASP A 96 -3.45 6.94 10.71
CA ASP A 96 -2.83 5.85 11.46
C ASP A 96 -3.78 4.67 11.75
N GLN A 97 -4.95 4.64 11.11
CA GLN A 97 -5.94 3.55 11.19
C GLN A 97 -6.00 2.76 9.85
N PRO A 98 -4.96 2.01 9.46
CA PRO A 98 -4.86 1.42 8.12
C PRO A 98 -5.85 0.29 7.83
N THR A 99 -6.57 -0.19 8.84
CA THR A 99 -7.61 -1.24 8.70
C THR A 99 -9.03 -0.68 8.67
N LEU A 100 -9.19 0.65 8.63
CA LEU A 100 -10.51 1.26 8.47
C LEU A 100 -11.13 0.81 7.15
N SER A 101 -12.35 0.24 7.22
CA SER A 101 -13.03 -0.30 6.05
C SER A 101 -13.96 0.72 5.38
N VAL A 102 -14.20 0.54 4.09
CA VAL A 102 -15.19 1.29 3.32
C VAL A 102 -16.61 1.06 3.88
N ASP A 103 -16.92 -0.15 4.34
CA ASP A 103 -18.22 -0.47 4.93
C ASP A 103 -18.49 0.33 6.21
N THR A 104 -17.46 0.52 7.04
CA THR A 104 -17.58 1.39 8.22
C THR A 104 -17.91 2.84 7.82
N LEU A 105 -17.27 3.35 6.76
CA LEU A 105 -17.58 4.69 6.24
C LEU A 105 -19.01 4.77 5.69
N HIS A 106 -19.45 3.79 4.92
CA HIS A 106 -20.82 3.73 4.41
C HIS A 106 -21.85 3.69 5.55
N SER A 107 -21.57 2.96 6.65
CA SER A 107 -22.46 2.94 7.81
C SER A 107 -22.64 4.31 8.43
N ILE A 108 -21.56 5.08 8.58
CA ILE A 108 -21.61 6.48 9.10
C ILE A 108 -22.40 7.40 8.14
N LEU A 109 -22.23 7.21 6.82
CA LEU A 109 -22.86 8.05 5.81
C LEU A 109 -24.36 7.79 5.65
N THR A 110 -24.87 6.65 6.09
CA THR A 110 -26.32 6.30 6.00
C THR A 110 -27.15 6.84 7.14
N GLU A 111 -26.57 7.31 8.25
CA GLU A 111 -27.23 7.70 9.48
C GLU A 111 -27.49 9.22 9.72
N PRO A 112 -27.20 10.16 8.81
CA PRO A 112 -27.54 11.56 9.07
C PRO A 112 -29.05 11.74 9.08
N ASP A 113 -29.67 11.67 10.28
CA ASP A 113 -31.10 11.91 10.47
C ASP A 113 -31.48 13.42 10.41
N GLY A 114 -30.48 14.28 10.21
CA GLY A 114 -30.59 15.73 10.16
C GLY A 114 -30.86 16.41 11.52
N ARG A 115 -31.09 15.66 12.58
CA ARG A 115 -31.36 16.20 13.91
C ARG A 115 -30.10 16.53 14.66
N ARG A 116 -29.11 15.64 14.62
CA ARG A 116 -27.81 15.81 15.29
C ARG A 116 -26.75 16.16 14.24
N PRO A 117 -25.90 17.16 14.52
CA PRO A 117 -24.92 17.62 13.54
C PRO A 117 -23.68 16.73 13.45
N ILE A 118 -23.51 15.77 14.35
CA ILE A 118 -22.37 14.85 14.39
C ILE A 118 -22.89 13.42 14.41
N VAL A 119 -22.24 12.55 13.62
CA VAL A 119 -22.41 11.08 13.69
C VAL A 119 -21.05 10.46 13.97
N ALA A 120 -20.92 9.67 15.03
CA ALA A 120 -19.69 9.05 15.43
C ALA A 120 -19.80 7.52 15.46
N ALA A 121 -18.73 6.83 15.05
CA ALA A 121 -18.62 5.39 15.26
C ALA A 121 -18.55 5.07 16.75
N SER A 122 -19.25 4.01 17.16
CA SER A 122 -19.31 3.49 18.51
C SER A 122 -18.93 2.01 18.53
N ALA A 123 -17.92 1.65 19.29
CA ALA A 123 -17.58 0.27 19.60
C ALA A 123 -17.32 0.13 21.10
N ASP A 124 -17.89 -0.89 21.76
CA ASP A 124 -17.77 -1.09 23.20
C ASP A 124 -18.11 0.18 24.03
N ARG A 125 -19.10 0.95 23.59
CA ARG A 125 -19.53 2.24 24.17
C ARG A 125 -18.46 3.34 24.11
N ARG A 126 -17.44 3.19 23.28
CA ARG A 126 -16.44 4.25 23.03
C ARG A 126 -16.75 4.91 21.71
N LEU A 127 -16.79 6.23 21.70
CA LEU A 127 -16.95 7.03 20.51
C LEU A 127 -15.59 7.39 19.92
N GLY A 128 -15.48 7.40 18.62
CA GLY A 128 -14.24 7.75 17.94
C GLY A 128 -14.38 7.83 16.41
N PRO A 129 -13.27 8.08 15.73
CA PRO A 129 -13.23 8.05 14.28
C PRO A 129 -13.65 6.69 13.70
N PRO A 130 -14.30 6.71 12.49
CA PRO A 130 -14.64 7.91 11.70
C PRO A 130 -15.77 8.73 12.32
N VAL A 131 -15.71 10.07 12.15
CA VAL A 131 -16.73 11.00 12.65
C VAL A 131 -17.24 11.86 11.51
N LEU A 132 -18.53 11.81 11.20
CA LEU A 132 -19.20 12.71 10.24
C LEU A 132 -19.64 13.97 10.98
N VAL A 133 -19.28 15.13 10.44
CA VAL A 133 -19.62 16.44 10.99
C VAL A 133 -20.38 17.25 9.94
N ARG A 134 -21.56 17.76 10.27
CA ARG A 134 -22.33 18.66 9.41
C ARG A 134 -21.72 20.07 9.42
N ARG A 135 -21.84 20.76 8.30
CA ARG A 135 -21.19 22.07 8.10
C ARG A 135 -21.49 23.10 9.17
N ASP A 136 -22.71 23.18 9.67
CA ASP A 136 -23.09 24.13 10.73
C ASP A 136 -22.40 23.83 12.07
N ALA A 137 -21.82 22.67 12.24
CA ALA A 137 -21.05 22.25 13.40
C ALA A 137 -19.51 22.36 13.21
N PHE A 138 -19.00 22.80 12.06
CA PHE A 138 -17.55 22.93 11.86
C PHE A 138 -16.90 23.89 12.87
N GLY A 139 -17.62 24.94 13.29
CA GLY A 139 -17.17 25.87 14.31
C GLY A 139 -16.87 25.24 15.67
N LEU A 140 -17.41 24.05 15.98
CA LEU A 140 -17.09 23.32 17.20
C LEU A 140 -15.59 22.92 17.27
N ALA A 141 -14.90 22.86 16.13
CA ALA A 141 -13.46 22.64 16.11
C ALA A 141 -12.65 23.79 16.77
N ASP A 142 -13.22 25.00 16.91
CA ASP A 142 -12.59 26.11 17.59
C ASP A 142 -12.74 26.05 19.12
N GLU A 143 -13.69 25.25 19.61
CA GLU A 143 -13.93 25.03 21.02
C GLU A 143 -12.98 23.99 21.64
N VAL A 144 -12.31 23.17 20.81
CA VAL A 144 -11.41 22.10 21.28
C VAL A 144 -9.95 22.52 21.22
N SER A 145 -9.12 21.96 22.11
CA SER A 145 -7.69 22.24 22.20
C SER A 145 -6.88 20.98 22.53
N GLY A 146 -5.59 20.99 22.18
CA GLY A 146 -4.67 19.89 22.46
C GLY A 146 -4.94 18.63 21.63
N ASP A 147 -4.59 17.47 22.18
CA ASP A 147 -4.59 16.17 21.48
C ASP A 147 -5.94 15.45 21.46
N LEU A 148 -6.93 15.93 22.22
CA LEU A 148 -8.24 15.28 22.32
C LEU A 148 -9.10 15.46 21.06
N GLY A 149 -8.84 16.51 20.26
CA GLY A 149 -9.60 16.75 19.03
C GLY A 149 -11.11 16.79 19.28
N LEU A 150 -11.89 16.11 18.44
CA LEU A 150 -13.36 16.02 18.60
C LEU A 150 -13.79 15.18 19.81
N ARG A 151 -12.90 14.39 20.40
CA ARG A 151 -13.27 13.49 21.51
C ARG A 151 -13.92 14.21 22.67
N THR A 152 -13.42 15.41 23.01
CA THR A 152 -14.04 16.26 24.06
C THR A 152 -15.52 16.54 23.74
N ILE A 153 -15.84 16.87 22.48
CA ILE A 153 -17.23 17.15 22.07
C ILE A 153 -18.06 15.87 22.12
N LEU A 154 -17.52 14.75 21.64
CA LEU A 154 -18.21 13.47 21.65
C LEU A 154 -18.59 13.02 23.07
N ASP A 155 -17.72 13.28 24.06
CA ASP A 155 -17.91 12.86 25.45
C ASP A 155 -18.78 13.87 26.24
N GLU A 156 -18.62 15.19 26.01
CA GLU A 156 -19.25 16.25 26.82
C GLU A 156 -20.58 16.76 26.23
N ARG A 157 -20.83 16.56 24.94
CA ARG A 157 -21.99 17.10 24.23
C ARG A 157 -22.80 15.99 23.52
N PRO A 158 -23.27 14.95 24.25
CA PRO A 158 -23.97 13.80 23.65
C PRO A 158 -25.27 14.22 22.95
N GLU A 159 -25.86 15.36 23.27
CA GLU A 159 -27.04 15.89 22.59
C GLU A 159 -26.77 16.28 21.13
N LEU A 160 -25.51 16.51 20.76
CA LEU A 160 -25.10 16.83 19.37
C LEU A 160 -24.72 15.59 18.57
N VAL A 161 -24.57 14.41 19.21
CA VAL A 161 -23.95 13.22 18.62
C VAL A 161 -24.96 12.11 18.41
N ALA A 162 -25.15 11.68 17.19
CA ALA A 162 -25.72 10.38 16.85
C ALA A 162 -24.61 9.33 16.81
N THR A 163 -24.94 8.09 17.09
CA THR A 163 -23.97 6.99 17.14
C THR A 163 -24.33 5.89 16.17
N VAL A 164 -23.32 5.35 15.49
CA VAL A 164 -23.42 4.17 14.67
C VAL A 164 -22.59 3.07 15.29
N GLU A 165 -23.23 1.98 15.67
CA GLU A 165 -22.53 0.84 16.25
C GLU A 165 -21.73 0.13 15.15
N ILE A 166 -20.46 -0.13 15.45
CA ILE A 166 -19.52 -0.89 14.62
C ILE A 166 -18.93 -2.03 15.46
N ASP A 167 -18.44 -3.07 14.81
CA ASP A 167 -17.88 -4.23 15.52
C ASP A 167 -16.63 -3.86 16.35
N ALA A 168 -15.72 -3.09 15.78
CA ALA A 168 -14.54 -2.58 16.46
C ALA A 168 -14.01 -1.31 15.78
N HIS A 169 -13.37 -0.44 16.55
CA HIS A 169 -12.55 0.63 15.96
C HIS A 169 -11.30 0.04 15.30
N ALA A 170 -10.91 0.62 14.16
CA ALA A 170 -9.62 0.31 13.57
C ALA A 170 -8.49 0.68 14.56
N PRO A 171 -7.53 -0.21 14.82
CA PRO A 171 -6.43 0.06 15.74
C PRO A 171 -5.50 1.15 15.21
N ASP A 172 -5.03 2.00 16.12
CA ASP A 172 -4.05 3.03 15.82
C ASP A 172 -2.64 2.42 15.70
N VAL A 173 -1.88 2.89 14.72
CA VAL A 173 -0.46 2.58 14.57
C VAL A 173 0.36 3.70 15.21
N ASP A 174 0.90 3.45 16.40
CA ASP A 174 1.73 4.41 17.13
C ASP A 174 3.21 4.04 17.17
N THR A 175 3.51 2.77 16.99
CA THR A 175 4.87 2.20 17.01
C THR A 175 5.07 1.25 15.83
N HIS A 176 6.34 0.93 15.53
CA HIS A 176 6.66 -0.13 14.57
C HIS A 176 6.07 -1.48 14.98
N GLU A 177 6.01 -1.76 16.28
CA GLU A 177 5.42 -3.00 16.80
C GLU A 177 3.92 -3.08 16.52
N ASP A 178 3.19 -1.96 16.65
CA ASP A 178 1.77 -1.90 16.29
C ASP A 178 1.58 -2.21 14.79
N LEU A 179 2.42 -1.63 13.94
CA LEU A 179 2.39 -1.90 12.49
C LEU A 179 2.64 -3.38 12.20
N GLU A 180 3.66 -3.99 12.81
CA GLU A 180 3.98 -5.42 12.63
C GLU A 180 2.86 -6.35 13.11
N ARG A 181 2.10 -5.96 14.15
CA ARG A 181 0.96 -6.75 14.65
C ARG A 181 -0.24 -6.75 13.70
N LEU A 182 -0.36 -5.76 12.83
CA LEU A 182 -1.49 -5.65 11.89
C LEU A 182 -1.36 -6.58 10.70
N GLY A 183 -0.17 -7.10 10.41
CA GLY A 183 0.07 -7.82 9.19
C GLY A 183 1.06 -8.95 9.30
N GLU A 184 1.32 -9.57 8.16
CA GLU A 184 2.31 -10.63 7.98
C GLU A 184 3.36 -10.21 6.97
N ARG A 185 4.65 -10.41 7.32
CA ARG A 185 5.72 -10.19 6.37
C ARG A 185 5.82 -11.34 5.38
N CYS A 186 5.82 -10.99 4.11
CA CYS A 186 6.08 -11.95 3.05
C CYS A 186 7.49 -12.56 3.22
N PRO A 187 7.63 -13.89 3.25
CA PRO A 187 8.93 -14.53 3.43
C PRO A 187 9.92 -14.23 2.30
N GLY A 188 9.42 -13.94 1.09
CA GLY A 188 10.24 -13.60 -0.08
C GLY A 188 10.62 -12.12 -0.12
N CYS A 189 9.68 -11.24 -0.47
CA CYS A 189 9.96 -9.81 -0.68
C CYS A 189 10.11 -8.98 0.61
N ARG A 190 9.75 -9.52 1.77
CA ARG A 190 9.79 -8.87 3.09
C ARG A 190 8.82 -7.71 3.28
N GLU A 191 8.00 -7.39 2.30
CA GLU A 191 6.92 -6.41 2.48
C GLU A 191 5.91 -6.91 3.52
N LEU A 192 5.37 -5.99 4.31
CA LEU A 192 4.31 -6.26 5.27
C LEU A 192 2.96 -6.15 4.56
N TYR A 193 2.09 -7.14 4.72
CA TYR A 193 0.75 -7.15 4.14
C TYR A 193 -0.30 -7.30 5.22
N LEU A 194 -1.46 -6.65 5.08
CA LEU A 194 -2.62 -6.97 5.91
C LEU A 194 -3.08 -8.41 5.65
N PRO A 195 -3.66 -9.09 6.65
CA PRO A 195 -4.25 -10.41 6.46
C PRO A 195 -5.30 -10.40 5.34
N THR A 196 -5.37 -11.47 4.60
CA THR A 196 -6.40 -11.72 3.57
C THR A 196 -7.11 -13.03 3.86
N GLU A 197 -8.32 -13.19 3.32
CA GLU A 197 -9.04 -14.48 3.33
C GLU A 197 -8.42 -15.49 2.35
N ALA A 198 -7.58 -15.02 1.42
CA ALA A 198 -6.88 -15.90 0.50
C ALA A 198 -5.93 -16.83 1.27
N THR A 199 -5.96 -18.10 0.93
CA THR A 199 -5.06 -19.14 1.49
C THR A 199 -4.15 -19.73 0.43
N ALA A 200 -4.40 -19.40 -0.83
CA ALA A 200 -3.65 -19.94 -1.96
C ALA A 200 -2.24 -19.37 -2.00
N THR A 201 -1.27 -20.24 -2.18
CA THR A 201 0.12 -19.91 -2.48
C THR A 201 0.64 -20.85 -3.57
N HIS A 202 1.77 -20.51 -4.16
CA HIS A 202 2.40 -21.39 -5.14
C HIS A 202 3.38 -22.35 -4.46
N GLN A 203 3.35 -23.63 -4.82
CA GLN A 203 4.14 -24.69 -4.17
C GLN A 203 5.66 -24.43 -4.16
N TYR A 204 6.19 -23.65 -5.11
CA TYR A 204 7.63 -23.42 -5.30
C TYR A 204 8.04 -21.96 -5.16
N ILE A 205 7.11 -21.09 -4.81
CA ILE A 205 7.31 -19.66 -4.63
C ILE A 205 7.12 -19.34 -3.16
N GLY A 206 8.15 -18.77 -2.52
CA GLY A 206 8.12 -18.42 -1.11
C GLY A 206 7.44 -17.07 -0.87
N SER A 207 6.13 -16.99 -1.06
CA SER A 207 5.33 -15.79 -0.82
C SER A 207 4.27 -15.99 0.25
N SER A 208 3.85 -14.90 0.92
CA SER A 208 2.65 -14.93 1.76
C SER A 208 1.39 -14.99 0.88
N PRO A 209 0.24 -15.44 1.42
CA PRO A 209 -1.03 -15.47 0.67
C PRO A 209 -1.42 -14.10 0.10
N ALA A 210 -1.32 -13.03 0.90
CA ALA A 210 -1.64 -11.67 0.44
C ALA A 210 -0.71 -11.19 -0.69
N CYS A 211 0.58 -11.48 -0.60
CA CYS A 211 1.52 -11.16 -1.67
C CYS A 211 1.21 -11.94 -2.96
N TRP A 212 0.85 -13.23 -2.82
CA TRP A 212 0.44 -14.07 -3.96
C TRP A 212 -0.87 -13.61 -4.60
N GLU A 213 -1.82 -13.15 -3.80
CA GLU A 213 -3.08 -12.58 -4.27
C GLU A 213 -2.83 -11.32 -5.13
N MET A 214 -2.00 -10.38 -4.65
CA MET A 214 -1.61 -9.20 -5.42
C MET A 214 -0.90 -9.54 -6.72
N PHE A 215 -0.03 -10.55 -6.71
CA PHE A 215 0.62 -11.02 -7.92
C PHE A 215 -0.38 -11.65 -8.90
N SER A 216 -1.34 -12.40 -8.40
CA SER A 216 -2.39 -13.01 -9.22
C SER A 216 -3.29 -11.94 -9.86
N GLU A 217 -3.60 -10.87 -9.13
CA GLU A 217 -4.34 -9.72 -9.65
C GLU A 217 -3.55 -8.99 -10.75
N LEU A 218 -2.25 -8.77 -10.51
CA LEU A 218 -1.37 -8.15 -11.50
C LEU A 218 -1.31 -8.97 -12.79
N LEU A 219 -1.16 -10.30 -12.68
CA LEU A 219 -1.20 -11.21 -13.83
C LEU A 219 -2.54 -11.19 -14.54
N ALA A 220 -3.66 -11.17 -13.80
CA ALA A 220 -4.99 -11.10 -14.39
C ALA A 220 -5.16 -9.81 -15.23
N ARG A 221 -4.66 -8.67 -14.72
CA ARG A 221 -4.62 -7.41 -15.48
C ARG A 221 -3.80 -7.54 -16.77
N GLU A 222 -2.62 -8.16 -16.69
CA GLU A 222 -1.73 -8.33 -17.85
C GLU A 222 -2.30 -9.31 -18.89
N PHE A 223 -3.02 -10.35 -18.47
CA PHE A 223 -3.71 -11.25 -19.37
C PHE A 223 -4.95 -10.64 -20.05
N ALA A 224 -5.60 -9.69 -19.37
CA ALA A 224 -6.80 -9.03 -19.90
C ALA A 224 -6.51 -8.07 -21.05
N ASP A 225 -5.27 -7.55 -21.18
CA ASP A 225 -4.89 -6.59 -22.21
C ASP A 225 -3.58 -7.00 -22.91
N PRO A 226 -3.62 -7.30 -24.22
CA PRO A 226 -2.45 -7.66 -25.01
C PRO A 226 -1.32 -6.62 -25.00
N ALA A 227 -1.61 -5.36 -24.68
CA ALA A 227 -0.59 -4.31 -24.58
C ALA A 227 0.47 -4.63 -23.50
N TYR A 228 0.12 -5.39 -22.47
CA TYR A 228 1.06 -5.84 -21.44
C TYR A 228 1.92 -7.03 -21.84
N GLY A 229 1.71 -7.62 -23.01
CA GLY A 229 2.54 -8.73 -23.52
C GLY A 229 4.04 -8.39 -23.58
N VAL A 230 4.38 -7.10 -23.59
CA VAL A 230 5.77 -6.62 -23.57
C VAL A 230 6.43 -6.75 -22.18
N VAL A 231 5.65 -6.84 -21.09
CA VAL A 231 6.17 -6.94 -19.72
C VAL A 231 5.75 -8.21 -18.99
N HIS A 232 4.67 -8.86 -19.39
CA HIS A 232 4.12 -10.05 -18.71
C HIS A 232 5.17 -11.10 -18.35
N ARG A 233 6.05 -11.43 -19.28
CA ARG A 233 7.15 -12.37 -19.03
C ARG A 233 8.07 -11.87 -17.91
N HIS A 234 8.37 -10.59 -17.89
CA HIS A 234 9.30 -9.97 -16.95
C HIS A 234 8.70 -9.88 -15.55
N THR A 235 7.40 -9.58 -15.44
CA THR A 235 6.63 -9.64 -14.20
C THR A 235 6.82 -10.99 -13.49
N VAL A 236 6.73 -12.09 -14.26
CA VAL A 236 6.94 -13.44 -13.73
C VAL A 236 8.40 -13.65 -13.29
N ASP A 237 9.38 -13.20 -14.10
CA ASP A 237 10.80 -13.36 -13.77
C ASP A 237 11.18 -12.60 -12.51
N VAL A 238 10.72 -11.35 -12.37
CA VAL A 238 10.99 -10.50 -11.20
C VAL A 238 10.38 -11.10 -9.94
N TYR A 239 9.09 -11.50 -10.01
CA TYR A 239 8.40 -12.07 -8.87
C TYR A 239 9.06 -13.37 -8.39
N ALA A 240 9.44 -14.26 -9.33
CA ALA A 240 10.07 -15.54 -8.99
C ALA A 240 11.40 -15.37 -8.26
N VAL A 241 12.25 -14.39 -8.65
CA VAL A 241 13.55 -14.17 -7.99
C VAL A 241 13.42 -13.39 -6.69
N GLN A 242 12.33 -12.68 -6.49
CA GLN A 242 11.99 -12.05 -5.20
C GLN A 242 11.46 -13.07 -4.17
N HIS A 243 10.93 -14.20 -4.63
CA HIS A 243 10.27 -15.21 -3.81
C HIS A 243 10.88 -16.61 -4.02
N PRO A 244 12.19 -16.77 -3.82
CA PRO A 244 12.90 -18.01 -4.17
C PRO A 244 12.47 -19.23 -3.35
N GLY A 245 11.82 -19.04 -2.20
CA GLY A 245 11.53 -20.11 -1.25
C GLY A 245 12.78 -20.64 -0.56
N ASP A 246 12.70 -21.85 -0.01
CA ASP A 246 13.81 -22.53 0.66
C ASP A 246 14.77 -23.18 -0.33
N ASP A 247 16.02 -23.45 0.11
CA ASP A 247 17.05 -24.08 -0.71
C ASP A 247 16.64 -25.51 -1.10
N GLY A 248 16.23 -25.66 -2.34
CA GLY A 248 15.89 -26.93 -2.96
C GLY A 248 16.27 -26.94 -4.45
N ARG A 249 16.39 -28.13 -5.04
CA ARG A 249 16.82 -28.25 -6.45
C ARG A 249 15.95 -27.43 -7.41
N ARG A 250 14.62 -27.43 -7.21
CA ARG A 250 13.69 -26.67 -8.06
C ARG A 250 13.82 -25.18 -7.85
N GLN A 251 14.00 -24.73 -6.61
CA GLN A 251 14.21 -23.35 -6.27
C GLN A 251 15.53 -22.82 -6.84
N ARG A 252 16.63 -23.58 -6.74
CA ARG A 252 17.90 -23.25 -7.38
C ARG A 252 17.76 -23.08 -8.88
N GLN A 253 17.06 -24.02 -9.55
CA GLN A 253 16.79 -23.93 -10.98
C GLN A 253 15.90 -22.72 -11.32
N SER A 254 14.83 -22.49 -10.56
CA SER A 254 13.93 -21.35 -10.76
C SER A 254 14.70 -20.03 -10.66
N VAL A 255 15.44 -19.83 -9.56
CA VAL A 255 16.25 -18.62 -9.35
C VAL A 255 17.27 -18.41 -10.48
N ALA A 256 17.99 -19.47 -10.89
CA ALA A 256 18.99 -19.37 -11.97
C ALA A 256 18.34 -18.97 -13.30
N VAL A 257 17.25 -19.64 -13.68
CA VAL A 257 16.56 -19.41 -14.96
C VAL A 257 15.97 -18.00 -15.03
N HIS A 258 15.30 -17.54 -13.96
CA HIS A 258 14.68 -16.23 -13.94
C HIS A 258 15.71 -15.10 -13.81
N LEU A 259 16.82 -15.28 -13.06
CA LEU A 259 17.91 -14.31 -13.04
C LEU A 259 18.63 -14.20 -14.40
N ILE A 260 18.84 -15.31 -15.12
CA ILE A 260 19.37 -15.28 -16.48
C ILE A 260 18.40 -14.52 -17.40
N GLY A 261 17.09 -14.72 -17.25
CA GLY A 261 16.05 -13.97 -17.96
C GLY A 261 16.16 -12.46 -17.74
N LEU A 262 16.23 -12.03 -16.47
CA LEU A 262 16.40 -10.63 -16.12
C LEU A 262 17.70 -10.03 -16.67
N CYS A 263 18.82 -10.76 -16.57
CA CYS A 263 20.10 -10.33 -17.15
C CYS A 263 19.98 -10.06 -18.65
N HIS A 264 19.37 -10.98 -19.39
CA HIS A 264 19.22 -10.83 -20.83
C HIS A 264 18.25 -9.72 -21.22
N TRP A 265 17.18 -9.53 -20.48
CA TRP A 265 16.25 -8.42 -20.72
C TRP A 265 16.90 -7.06 -20.45
N LEU A 266 17.46 -6.89 -19.24
CA LEU A 266 17.93 -5.59 -18.78
C LEU A 266 19.26 -5.17 -19.42
N GLU A 267 20.19 -6.13 -19.66
CA GLU A 267 21.54 -5.84 -20.16
C GLU A 267 21.70 -6.07 -21.67
N HIS A 268 20.87 -6.92 -22.28
CA HIS A 268 21.01 -7.29 -23.69
C HIS A 268 19.75 -7.00 -24.53
N GLY A 269 18.65 -6.55 -23.91
CA GLY A 269 17.44 -6.12 -24.62
C GLY A 269 16.68 -7.24 -25.34
N LEU A 270 16.80 -8.52 -24.89
CA LEU A 270 16.07 -9.63 -25.49
C LEU A 270 14.56 -9.41 -25.36
N SER A 271 13.83 -9.74 -26.42
CA SER A 271 12.38 -9.71 -26.44
C SER A 271 11.76 -10.82 -25.57
N ALA A 272 10.52 -10.65 -25.15
CA ALA A 272 9.77 -11.65 -24.41
C ALA A 272 9.71 -13.02 -25.13
N ALA A 273 9.60 -13.02 -26.47
CA ALA A 273 9.58 -14.24 -27.28
C ALA A 273 10.93 -15.00 -27.26
N GLU A 274 12.04 -14.25 -27.30
CA GLU A 274 13.39 -14.84 -27.19
C GLU A 274 13.63 -15.41 -25.81
N LEU A 275 13.22 -14.68 -24.77
CA LEU A 275 13.32 -15.12 -23.38
C LEU A 275 12.48 -16.36 -23.12
N ASN A 276 11.27 -16.46 -23.66
CA ASN A 276 10.44 -17.65 -23.50
C ASN A 276 11.10 -18.89 -24.08
N ARG A 277 11.67 -18.81 -25.30
CA ARG A 277 12.42 -19.93 -25.91
C ARG A 277 13.62 -20.32 -25.05
N MET A 278 14.43 -19.34 -24.64
CA MET A 278 15.60 -19.56 -23.79
C MET A 278 15.23 -20.24 -22.47
N THR A 279 14.16 -19.76 -21.81
CA THR A 279 13.73 -20.32 -20.53
C THR A 279 13.27 -21.78 -20.65
N GLN A 280 12.56 -22.14 -21.73
CA GLN A 280 12.16 -23.53 -21.98
C GLN A 280 13.38 -24.43 -22.14
N GLU A 281 14.39 -23.97 -22.87
CA GLU A 281 15.67 -24.69 -23.05
C GLU A 281 16.41 -24.86 -21.72
N LEU A 282 16.55 -23.75 -20.93
CA LEU A 282 17.18 -23.77 -19.60
C LEU A 282 16.45 -24.66 -18.61
N ALA A 283 15.11 -24.64 -18.61
CA ALA A 283 14.30 -25.47 -17.74
C ALA A 283 14.43 -26.98 -18.06
N SER A 284 14.71 -27.31 -19.32
CA SER A 284 14.94 -28.70 -19.74
C SER A 284 16.33 -29.22 -19.38
N LEU A 285 17.26 -28.34 -19.03
CA LEU A 285 18.61 -28.73 -18.63
C LEU A 285 18.59 -29.43 -17.27
N ASN A 286 19.23 -30.59 -17.20
CA ASN A 286 19.46 -31.27 -15.92
C ASN A 286 20.73 -30.69 -15.24
N ALA A 287 20.79 -29.36 -15.09
CA ALA A 287 21.93 -28.68 -14.51
C ALA A 287 21.84 -28.64 -12.97
N ASP A 288 23.00 -28.77 -12.34
CA ASP A 288 23.14 -28.59 -10.89
C ASP A 288 23.49 -27.13 -10.61
N TRP A 289 22.44 -26.33 -10.39
CA TRP A 289 22.59 -24.90 -10.08
C TRP A 289 22.97 -24.71 -8.61
N PRO A 290 24.00 -23.92 -8.30
CA PRO A 290 24.31 -23.59 -6.92
C PRO A 290 23.19 -22.71 -6.32
N TRP A 291 23.02 -22.81 -5.00
CA TRP A 291 22.17 -21.87 -4.29
C TRP A 291 22.81 -20.47 -4.29
N LEU A 292 22.03 -19.48 -4.68
CA LEU A 292 22.38 -18.07 -4.55
C LEU A 292 21.60 -17.51 -3.38
N THR A 293 22.28 -17.07 -2.32
CA THR A 293 21.62 -16.47 -1.15
C THR A 293 20.81 -15.23 -1.57
N PRO A 294 19.49 -15.22 -1.34
CA PRO A 294 18.65 -14.10 -1.73
C PRO A 294 19.05 -12.79 -1.01
N PRO A 295 18.74 -11.63 -1.60
CA PRO A 295 18.81 -10.35 -0.90
C PRO A 295 17.93 -10.33 0.36
N GLU A 296 18.38 -9.62 1.39
CA GLU A 296 17.64 -9.46 2.64
C GLU A 296 16.49 -8.43 2.52
N ARG A 297 16.62 -7.53 1.54
CA ARG A 297 15.69 -6.40 1.35
C ARG A 297 15.53 -6.08 -0.14
N TYR A 298 14.34 -5.64 -0.48
CA TYR A 298 13.99 -5.08 -1.78
C TYR A 298 13.32 -3.72 -1.61
N ASP A 299 13.60 -2.79 -2.52
CA ASP A 299 13.03 -1.43 -2.47
C ASP A 299 11.68 -1.33 -3.20
N MET A 300 11.42 -2.26 -4.13
CA MET A 300 10.15 -2.37 -4.85
C MET A 300 9.61 -3.80 -4.81
N THR A 301 8.29 -3.92 -4.85
CA THR A 301 7.57 -5.20 -4.82
C THR A 301 6.43 -5.20 -5.85
N VAL A 302 5.73 -6.31 -5.97
CA VAL A 302 4.52 -6.43 -6.81
C VAL A 302 3.46 -5.38 -6.48
N ALA A 303 3.38 -4.98 -5.20
CA ALA A 303 2.39 -4.01 -4.74
C ALA A 303 2.62 -2.61 -5.37
N ASP A 304 3.87 -2.20 -5.57
CA ASP A 304 4.18 -0.91 -6.21
C ASP A 304 3.67 -0.85 -7.66
N VAL A 305 3.77 -1.95 -8.40
CA VAL A 305 3.27 -2.04 -9.78
C VAL A 305 1.74 -2.12 -9.81
N LEU A 306 1.16 -2.93 -8.93
CA LEU A 306 -0.30 -3.11 -8.87
C LEU A 306 -1.02 -1.78 -8.58
N HIS A 307 -0.53 -1.02 -7.60
CA HIS A 307 -1.12 0.25 -7.17
C HIS A 307 -0.87 1.42 -8.12
N ALA A 308 0.09 1.32 -9.02
CA ALA A 308 0.34 2.35 -10.03
C ALA A 308 -0.79 2.50 -11.06
N GLY A 309 -1.76 1.61 -11.05
CA GLY A 309 -2.84 1.61 -12.02
C GLY A 309 -2.48 0.84 -13.29
N SER A 310 -3.00 1.30 -14.44
CA SER A 310 -2.90 0.63 -15.74
C SER A 310 -2.13 1.44 -16.79
N GLY A 311 -1.96 0.89 -17.98
CA GLY A 311 -1.36 1.57 -19.12
C GLY A 311 0.15 1.75 -19.02
N GLU A 312 0.66 2.90 -19.46
CA GLU A 312 2.09 3.19 -19.52
C GLU A 312 2.77 3.18 -18.14
N ALA A 313 2.05 3.58 -17.09
CA ALA A 313 2.56 3.56 -15.72
C ALA A 313 2.89 2.14 -15.26
N HIS A 314 2.01 1.17 -15.56
CA HIS A 314 2.24 -0.25 -15.28
C HIS A 314 3.51 -0.76 -15.98
N VAL A 315 3.63 -0.52 -17.29
CA VAL A 315 4.79 -0.97 -18.10
C VAL A 315 6.09 -0.38 -17.56
N ARG A 316 6.09 0.92 -17.27
CA ARG A 316 7.25 1.63 -16.72
C ARG A 316 7.65 1.07 -15.36
N LEU A 317 6.70 0.92 -14.45
CA LEU A 317 6.97 0.45 -13.09
C LEU A 317 7.35 -1.02 -13.03
N THR A 318 6.85 -1.87 -13.93
CA THR A 318 7.34 -3.25 -14.06
C THR A 318 8.84 -3.26 -14.40
N ARG A 319 9.29 -2.35 -15.26
CA ARG A 319 10.71 -2.22 -15.60
C ARG A 319 11.53 -1.70 -14.42
N GLU A 320 11.06 -0.66 -13.75
CA GLU A 320 11.72 -0.11 -12.56
C GLU A 320 11.81 -1.16 -11.43
N TRP A 321 10.75 -1.95 -11.23
CA TRP A 321 10.77 -3.07 -10.31
C TRP A 321 11.83 -4.12 -10.68
N ALA A 322 11.92 -4.47 -11.95
CA ALA A 322 12.95 -5.41 -12.42
C ALA A 322 14.38 -4.86 -12.21
N GLU A 323 14.61 -3.59 -12.51
CA GLU A 323 15.90 -2.92 -12.29
C GLU A 323 16.26 -2.87 -10.81
N SER A 324 15.30 -2.55 -9.93
CA SER A 324 15.46 -2.56 -8.47
C SER A 324 15.83 -3.96 -7.96
N VAL A 325 15.09 -4.99 -8.38
CA VAL A 325 15.36 -6.38 -7.98
C VAL A 325 16.70 -6.85 -8.52
N TRP A 326 17.02 -6.57 -9.78
CA TRP A 326 18.34 -6.90 -10.35
C TRP A 326 19.47 -6.23 -9.57
N GLY A 327 19.30 -4.97 -9.17
CA GLY A 327 20.23 -4.24 -8.30
C GLY A 327 20.41 -4.92 -6.94
N ALA A 328 19.33 -5.38 -6.31
CA ALA A 328 19.39 -6.11 -5.04
C ALA A 328 20.24 -7.40 -5.14
N TRP A 329 20.20 -8.10 -6.29
CA TRP A 329 21.02 -9.28 -6.57
C TRP A 329 22.47 -8.97 -6.96
N SER A 330 22.97 -7.75 -6.75
CA SER A 330 24.30 -7.26 -7.21
C SER A 330 25.46 -8.18 -6.86
N ARG A 331 25.47 -8.80 -5.67
CA ARG A 331 26.52 -9.75 -5.26
C ARG A 331 26.64 -10.98 -6.18
N HIS A 332 25.57 -11.33 -6.89
CA HIS A 332 25.51 -12.53 -7.74
C HIS A 332 25.53 -12.22 -9.24
N GLN A 333 25.48 -10.94 -9.64
CA GLN A 333 25.41 -10.57 -11.05
C GLN A 333 26.56 -11.11 -11.90
N SER A 334 27.78 -11.15 -11.37
CA SER A 334 28.93 -11.73 -12.10
C SER A 334 28.74 -13.20 -12.42
N THR A 335 28.19 -13.98 -11.48
CA THR A 335 27.86 -15.39 -11.68
C THR A 335 26.76 -15.56 -12.71
N VAL A 336 25.68 -14.77 -12.61
CA VAL A 336 24.53 -14.82 -13.53
C VAL A 336 24.98 -14.42 -14.95
N ARG A 337 25.78 -13.36 -15.12
CA ARG A 337 26.35 -12.96 -16.42
C ARG A 337 27.21 -14.07 -17.05
N ALA A 338 27.98 -14.79 -16.23
CA ALA A 338 28.75 -15.93 -16.71
C ALA A 338 27.85 -17.08 -17.18
N TRP A 339 26.72 -17.32 -16.52
CA TRP A 339 25.73 -18.29 -16.96
C TRP A 339 25.04 -17.84 -18.27
N ALA A 340 24.58 -16.60 -18.33
CA ALA A 340 23.96 -16.02 -19.52
C ALA A 340 24.89 -16.11 -20.75
N LYS A 341 26.18 -15.79 -20.60
CA LYS A 341 27.18 -15.90 -21.67
C LYS A 341 27.37 -17.35 -22.17
N ARG A 342 27.40 -18.33 -21.29
CA ARG A 342 27.52 -19.74 -21.65
C ARG A 342 26.33 -20.21 -22.48
N GLU A 343 25.12 -19.74 -22.17
CA GLU A 343 23.93 -20.09 -22.95
C GLU A 343 23.95 -19.49 -24.36
N VAL A 344 24.43 -18.24 -24.51
CA VAL A 344 24.63 -17.62 -25.82
C VAL A 344 25.66 -18.44 -26.62
N GLN A 345 26.78 -18.88 -26.02
CA GLN A 345 27.80 -19.67 -26.68
C GLN A 345 27.32 -21.06 -27.15
N ARG A 346 26.37 -21.68 -26.42
CA ARG A 346 25.75 -22.96 -26.87
C ARG A 346 24.85 -22.81 -28.09
N ARG A 347 24.43 -21.59 -28.42
CA ARG A 347 23.53 -21.30 -29.56
C ARG A 347 24.27 -20.85 -30.83
N ILE A 348 25.56 -20.60 -30.73
CA ILE A 348 26.39 -20.29 -31.88
C ILE A 348 26.87 -21.63 -32.45
N PRO A 349 26.44 -22.04 -33.68
CA PRO A 349 26.84 -23.30 -34.27
C PRO A 349 28.33 -23.35 -34.56
#